data_01bb779b020510143a2100e10e92b905
#
_entry.id   01bb779b020510143a2100e10e92b905
#
_cell.length_a   1.000
_cell.length_b   1.000
_cell.length_c   1.000
_cell.angle_alpha   90.00
_cell.angle_beta   90.00
_cell.angle_gamma   90.00
#
_symmetry.space_group_name_H-M   'P 1'
#
loop_
_entity.id
_entity.type
_entity.pdbx_description
1 polymer ?
#
loop_
_entity_poly.entity_id
_entity_poly.type
_entity_poly.pdbx_seq_one_letter_code
_entity_poly.pdbx_strand_id
1 'polypeptide(L)'
;MRFLLYNIRYGAGIGRQIHFPVPYAGYLKNTDENFKQITAFIKSMRPDITGLIEVDNGSFRSEQKMNQAACMALEMQHCYIYQSKYGHDSLAQKMPLLKQQGNALLTNREIKDKDFFYLNNGVKRLVMKLELNDLTVYLVHLSLKFRHRQKQLLELSQIIQQTRGPVIVAGDFNVFKGHRELYAFQAAHGLSNANGHGLPSHPSRAPRRQLDYILHTPEIQTTAFQVPDVKFSDHVPLVCDFTIAG
;
A
#
# COMPACT_ATOMS: atom_id res chain seq x y z
N MET A 1 11.47 6.89 -13.43
CA MET A 1 10.83 7.10 -12.10
C MET A 1 10.94 5.85 -11.26
N ARG A 2 10.90 6.00 -9.93
CA ARG A 2 10.90 4.87 -8.98
C ARG A 2 9.67 4.89 -8.10
N PHE A 3 8.93 3.80 -8.10
CA PHE A 3 7.80 3.55 -7.20
C PHE A 3 8.20 2.52 -6.13
N LEU A 4 7.98 2.85 -4.86
CA LEU A 4 8.17 1.93 -3.75
C LEU A 4 6.82 1.65 -3.08
N LEU A 5 6.47 0.37 -2.91
CA LEU A 5 5.29 -0.09 -2.19
C LEU A 5 5.71 -0.84 -0.93
N TYR A 6 5.14 -0.48 0.22
CA TYR A 6 5.43 -1.18 1.47
C TYR A 6 4.23 -1.23 2.42
N ASN A 7 3.80 -2.41 2.81
CA ASN A 7 2.93 -2.59 3.96
C ASN A 7 3.79 -2.55 5.24
N ILE A 8 3.75 -1.44 5.97
CA ILE A 8 4.62 -1.19 7.13
C ILE A 8 4.04 -1.67 8.45
N ARG A 9 2.83 -2.23 8.45
CA ARG A 9 2.18 -2.77 9.65
C ARG A 9 2.23 -1.80 10.84
N TYR A 10 1.94 -0.53 10.61
CA TYR A 10 1.98 0.54 11.63
C TYR A 10 3.34 0.68 12.35
N GLY A 11 4.44 0.22 11.76
CA GLY A 11 5.75 0.14 12.41
C GLY A 11 5.90 -0.95 13.47
N ALA A 12 4.94 -1.86 13.62
CA ALA A 12 4.92 -2.87 14.69
C ALA A 12 5.96 -4.00 14.52
N GLY A 13 6.69 -4.01 13.41
CA GLY A 13 7.73 -5.00 13.13
C GLY A 13 7.17 -6.39 12.78
N ILE A 14 8.07 -7.37 12.76
CA ILE A 14 7.72 -8.77 12.55
C ILE A 14 7.17 -9.33 13.86
N GLY A 15 5.87 -9.49 14.01
CA GLY A 15 5.27 -10.10 15.20
C GLY A 15 5.85 -11.49 15.53
N ARG A 16 5.69 -11.97 16.79
CA ARG A 16 6.04 -13.36 17.15
C ARG A 16 5.28 -14.32 16.25
N GLN A 17 5.90 -15.49 15.95
CA GLN A 17 5.43 -16.50 14.98
C GLN A 17 4.09 -17.19 15.33
N ILE A 18 3.48 -16.89 16.45
CA ILE A 18 2.20 -17.46 16.84
C ILE A 18 1.12 -16.56 16.25
N HIS A 19 0.57 -16.96 15.12
CA HIS A 19 -0.70 -16.48 14.59
C HIS A 19 -1.86 -16.97 15.49
N PHE A 20 -1.84 -16.59 16.73
CA PHE A 20 -3.07 -16.60 17.50
C PHE A 20 -3.89 -15.42 16.99
N PRO A 21 -5.16 -15.61 16.65
CA PRO A 21 -6.05 -14.52 16.23
C PRO A 21 -6.50 -13.70 17.45
N VAL A 22 -5.54 -13.32 18.29
CA VAL A 22 -5.80 -12.32 19.32
C VAL A 22 -5.66 -10.97 18.61
N PRO A 23 -6.75 -10.20 18.45
CA PRO A 23 -6.79 -8.99 17.63
C PRO A 23 -5.78 -7.92 18.01
N TYR A 24 -5.00 -8.08 19.06
CA TYR A 24 -4.13 -7.06 19.66
C TYR A 24 -2.72 -7.51 20.02
N ALA A 25 -2.34 -8.78 19.79
CA ALA A 25 -1.00 -9.26 20.13
C ALA A 25 0.07 -8.60 19.24
N GLY A 26 0.88 -7.75 19.84
CA GLY A 26 1.96 -7.00 19.18
C GLY A 26 1.60 -5.56 18.79
N TYR A 27 0.33 -5.15 18.87
CA TYR A 27 -0.12 -3.79 18.55
C TYR A 27 0.05 -2.77 19.70
N LEU A 28 0.53 -3.20 20.86
CA LEU A 28 0.70 -2.35 22.06
C LEU A 28 2.16 -1.92 22.31
N LYS A 29 3.10 -2.29 21.43
CA LYS A 29 4.50 -1.90 21.58
C LYS A 29 4.75 -0.51 21.02
N ASN A 30 5.70 0.22 21.65
CA ASN A 30 6.33 1.38 21.03
C ASN A 30 6.89 0.97 19.66
N THR A 31 6.55 1.74 18.63
CA THR A 31 6.89 1.44 17.23
C THR A 31 7.96 2.38 16.68
N ASP A 32 8.42 3.36 17.46
CA ASP A 32 9.23 4.46 16.98
C ASP A 32 10.58 4.02 16.42
N GLU A 33 11.28 3.10 17.09
CA GLU A 33 12.58 2.63 16.62
C GLU A 33 12.47 1.85 15.30
N ASN A 34 11.50 0.94 15.21
CA ASN A 34 11.29 0.20 13.97
C ASN A 34 10.80 1.12 12.84
N PHE A 35 9.99 2.12 13.16
CA PHE A 35 9.55 3.12 12.18
C PHE A 35 10.72 3.96 11.66
N LYS A 36 11.67 4.35 12.52
CA LYS A 36 12.91 5.03 12.09
C LYS A 36 13.70 4.18 11.10
N GLN A 37 13.84 2.87 11.35
CA GLN A 37 14.53 1.95 10.45
C GLN A 37 13.79 1.84 9.10
N ILE A 38 12.46 1.76 9.10
CA ILE A 38 11.64 1.77 7.89
C ILE A 38 11.87 3.07 7.11
N THR A 39 11.83 4.23 7.77
CA THR A 39 12.01 5.53 7.14
C THR A 39 13.41 5.66 6.54
N ALA A 40 14.45 5.29 7.29
CA ALA A 40 15.83 5.30 6.80
C ALA A 40 16.03 4.41 5.57
N PHE A 41 15.43 3.20 5.59
CA PHE A 41 15.45 2.30 4.45
C PHE A 41 14.75 2.91 3.23
N ILE A 42 13.51 3.40 3.36
CA ILE A 42 12.76 4.00 2.25
C ILE A 42 13.53 5.20 1.68
N LYS A 43 14.07 6.07 2.54
CA LYS A 43 14.89 7.21 2.14
C LYS A 43 16.13 6.80 1.34
N SER A 44 16.80 5.70 1.75
CA SER A 44 17.97 5.17 1.03
C SER A 44 17.65 4.68 -0.38
N MET A 45 16.41 4.22 -0.60
CA MET A 45 15.93 3.76 -1.91
C MET A 45 15.62 4.91 -2.87
N ARG A 46 15.50 6.16 -2.39
CA ARG A 46 15.21 7.39 -3.16
C ARG A 46 14.01 7.24 -4.11
N PRO A 47 12.84 6.82 -3.65
CA PRO A 47 11.67 6.70 -4.51
C PRO A 47 11.12 8.07 -4.90
N ASP A 48 10.59 8.20 -6.13
CA ASP A 48 9.81 9.38 -6.54
C ASP A 48 8.40 9.32 -5.97
N ILE A 49 7.86 8.10 -5.83
CA ILE A 49 6.53 7.83 -5.29
C ILE A 49 6.62 6.67 -4.30
N THR A 50 5.99 6.83 -3.14
CA THR A 50 5.92 5.78 -2.11
C THR A 50 4.48 5.49 -1.75
N GLY A 51 4.04 4.25 -1.92
CA GLY A 51 2.76 3.73 -1.41
C GLY A 51 2.97 3.02 -0.08
N LEU A 52 2.33 3.52 0.97
CA LEU A 52 2.40 2.96 2.31
C LEU A 52 1.06 2.36 2.72
N ILE A 53 1.06 1.10 3.07
CA ILE A 53 -0.08 0.36 3.60
C ILE A 53 0.09 0.17 5.10
N GLU A 54 -1.02 0.26 5.85
CA GLU A 54 -1.03 0.14 7.31
C GLU A 54 -0.15 1.18 8.02
N VAL A 55 -0.49 2.45 7.82
CA VAL A 55 0.13 3.64 8.41
C VAL A 55 -0.63 4.05 9.67
N ASP A 56 0.10 4.45 10.72
CA ASP A 56 -0.45 4.99 11.95
C ASP A 56 -0.50 6.54 11.91
N ASN A 57 -1.63 7.10 12.28
CA ASN A 57 -1.87 8.56 12.36
C ASN A 57 -1.70 9.11 13.79
N GLY A 58 -0.69 8.66 14.51
CA GLY A 58 -0.39 9.19 15.84
C GLY A 58 -1.22 8.54 16.96
N SER A 59 -1.35 7.22 16.95
CA SER A 59 -1.90 6.47 18.07
C SER A 59 -0.93 6.45 19.27
N PHE A 60 -1.36 5.87 20.39
CA PHE A 60 -0.52 5.71 21.58
C PHE A 60 0.73 4.82 21.38
N ARG A 61 0.93 4.22 20.20
CA ARG A 61 2.10 3.41 19.85
C ARG A 61 3.36 4.25 19.62
N SER A 62 3.18 5.51 19.26
CA SER A 62 4.27 6.47 19.11
C SER A 62 4.26 7.42 20.31
N GLU A 63 5.42 7.63 20.94
CA GLU A 63 5.59 8.60 22.02
C GLU A 63 5.25 10.01 21.58
N GLN A 64 5.57 10.33 20.34
CA GLN A 64 5.34 11.67 19.77
C GLN A 64 3.90 11.84 19.26
N LYS A 65 3.09 10.78 19.19
CA LYS A 65 1.72 10.79 18.64
C LYS A 65 1.62 11.48 17.27
N MET A 66 2.66 11.34 16.45
CA MET A 66 2.73 11.96 15.13
C MET A 66 2.27 11.00 14.04
N ASN A 67 1.71 11.56 12.97
CA ASN A 67 1.38 10.80 11.76
C ASN A 67 2.65 10.27 11.10
N GLN A 68 2.77 8.95 10.95
CA GLN A 68 3.94 8.30 10.34
C GLN A 68 4.23 8.79 8.92
N ALA A 69 3.17 9.02 8.11
CA ALA A 69 3.35 9.54 6.76
C ALA A 69 3.90 10.97 6.77
N ALA A 70 3.42 11.83 7.69
CA ALA A 70 3.93 13.20 7.82
C ALA A 70 5.41 13.22 8.23
N CYS A 71 5.79 12.39 9.21
CA CYS A 71 7.19 12.29 9.65
C CYS A 71 8.10 11.84 8.51
N MET A 72 7.70 10.79 7.78
CA MET A 72 8.48 10.27 6.66
C MET A 72 8.56 11.29 5.52
N ALA A 73 7.47 11.95 5.19
CA ALA A 73 7.42 12.97 4.13
C ALA A 73 8.37 14.14 4.45
N LEU A 74 8.41 14.59 5.71
CA LEU A 74 9.34 15.64 6.16
C LEU A 74 10.80 15.21 5.96
N GLU A 75 11.16 13.99 6.37
CA GLU A 75 12.53 13.49 6.21
C GLU A 75 12.96 13.29 4.76
N MET A 76 12.00 12.96 3.88
CA MET A 76 12.24 12.74 2.46
C MET A 76 12.08 14.01 1.62
N GLN A 77 11.59 15.11 2.20
CA GLN A 77 11.19 16.33 1.47
C GLN A 77 10.13 16.05 0.38
N HIS A 78 9.16 15.20 0.71
CA HIS A 78 8.05 14.84 -0.14
C HIS A 78 6.74 15.49 0.34
N CYS A 79 5.81 15.70 -0.58
CA CYS A 79 4.40 15.87 -0.26
C CYS A 79 3.80 14.52 0.14
N TYR A 80 2.71 14.53 0.95
CA TYR A 80 2.00 13.31 1.29
C TYR A 80 0.49 13.52 1.28
N ILE A 81 -0.23 12.43 1.05
CA ILE A 81 -1.64 12.28 1.35
C ILE A 81 -1.82 11.08 2.27
N TYR A 82 -2.67 11.22 3.25
CA TYR A 82 -3.05 10.16 4.20
C TYR A 82 -4.56 10.06 4.27
N GLN A 83 -5.09 8.84 4.35
CA GLN A 83 -6.52 8.63 4.58
C GLN A 83 -6.75 7.44 5.51
N SER A 84 -7.68 7.63 6.47
CA SER A 84 -8.12 6.53 7.34
C SER A 84 -8.82 5.46 6.52
N LYS A 85 -8.53 4.19 6.83
CA LYS A 85 -9.16 3.04 6.16
C LYS A 85 -10.64 2.85 6.51
N TYR A 86 -11.13 3.54 7.52
CA TYR A 86 -12.53 3.53 7.94
C TYR A 86 -13.20 4.86 7.58
N GLY A 87 -14.24 4.81 6.74
CA GLY A 87 -15.05 5.98 6.38
C GLY A 87 -15.73 6.60 7.61
N HIS A 88 -16.16 7.86 7.50
CA HIS A 88 -16.74 8.64 8.60
C HIS A 88 -17.91 7.96 9.30
N ASP A 89 -18.70 7.16 8.58
CA ASP A 89 -19.90 6.48 9.10
C ASP A 89 -19.61 5.11 9.73
N SER A 90 -18.35 4.71 9.86
CA SER A 90 -17.98 3.41 10.40
C SER A 90 -17.96 3.43 11.94
N LEU A 91 -18.55 2.40 12.58
CA LEU A 91 -18.41 2.17 14.02
C LEU A 91 -16.94 2.08 14.48
N ALA A 92 -16.03 1.67 13.59
CA ALA A 92 -14.61 1.63 13.86
C ALA A 92 -13.99 3.02 14.13
N GLN A 93 -14.59 4.11 13.63
CA GLN A 93 -14.20 5.48 13.95
C GLN A 93 -14.40 5.84 15.45
N LYS A 94 -15.28 5.13 16.15
CA LYS A 94 -15.49 5.31 17.60
C LYS A 94 -14.39 4.63 18.45
N MET A 95 -13.56 3.76 17.84
CA MET A 95 -12.49 3.07 18.54
C MET A 95 -11.17 3.82 18.38
N PRO A 96 -10.54 4.31 19.48
CA PRO A 96 -9.36 5.18 19.43
C PRO A 96 -8.19 4.64 18.59
N LEU A 97 -7.99 3.32 18.61
CA LEU A 97 -6.92 2.68 17.86
C LEU A 97 -7.25 2.55 16.36
N LEU A 98 -8.49 2.19 16.03
CA LEU A 98 -8.87 1.91 14.65
C LEU A 98 -8.98 3.19 13.81
N LYS A 99 -9.45 4.29 14.38
CA LYS A 99 -9.56 5.58 13.69
C LYS A 99 -8.21 6.13 13.20
N GLN A 100 -7.11 5.73 13.84
CA GLN A 100 -5.75 6.17 13.49
C GLN A 100 -5.07 5.28 12.43
N GLN A 101 -5.76 4.26 11.95
CA GLN A 101 -5.21 3.33 10.96
C GLN A 101 -5.59 3.76 9.54
N GLY A 102 -4.59 3.89 8.66
CA GLY A 102 -4.81 4.32 7.28
C GLY A 102 -3.75 3.82 6.31
N ASN A 103 -3.78 4.41 5.12
CA ASN A 103 -2.76 4.26 4.10
C ASN A 103 -2.27 5.65 3.71
N ALA A 104 -1.12 5.73 3.03
CA ALA A 104 -0.55 6.98 2.57
C ALA A 104 0.15 6.84 1.23
N LEU A 105 0.16 7.93 0.47
CA LEU A 105 1.03 8.11 -0.69
C LEU A 105 1.94 9.32 -0.44
N LEU A 106 3.23 9.15 -0.72
CA LEU A 106 4.22 10.23 -0.64
C LEU A 106 4.84 10.41 -2.02
N THR A 107 5.17 11.66 -2.39
CA THR A 107 5.84 11.94 -3.66
C THR A 107 6.61 13.25 -3.62
N ASN A 108 7.70 13.33 -4.38
CA ASN A 108 8.43 14.58 -4.67
C ASN A 108 7.88 15.31 -5.90
N ARG A 109 6.82 14.74 -6.53
CA ARG A 109 6.20 15.31 -7.73
C ARG A 109 5.01 16.18 -7.38
N GLU A 110 4.65 17.08 -8.31
CA GLU A 110 3.47 17.91 -8.17
C GLU A 110 2.19 17.08 -8.19
N ILE A 111 1.35 17.26 -7.18
CA ILE A 111 0.05 16.62 -7.06
C ILE A 111 -0.98 17.51 -7.73
N LYS A 112 -1.62 17.02 -8.79
CA LYS A 112 -2.74 17.71 -9.47
C LYS A 112 -4.04 17.54 -8.73
N ASP A 113 -4.35 16.29 -8.36
CA ASP A 113 -5.62 15.95 -7.72
C ASP A 113 -5.50 14.69 -6.86
N LYS A 114 -6.45 14.50 -5.96
CA LYS A 114 -6.55 13.35 -5.08
C LYS A 114 -7.99 13.02 -4.75
N ASP A 115 -8.33 11.75 -4.82
CA ASP A 115 -9.64 11.23 -4.43
C ASP A 115 -9.52 10.03 -3.48
N PHE A 116 -10.56 9.82 -2.68
CA PHE A 116 -10.67 8.70 -1.76
C PHE A 116 -12.00 8.00 -1.93
N PHE A 117 -11.96 6.71 -2.25
CA PHE A 117 -13.15 5.89 -2.43
C PHE A 117 -13.21 4.82 -1.35
N TYR A 118 -14.41 4.52 -0.88
CA TYR A 118 -14.63 3.43 0.06
C TYR A 118 -15.51 2.36 -0.60
N LEU A 119 -14.92 1.21 -0.92
CA LEU A 119 -15.61 0.08 -1.51
C LEU A 119 -16.70 -0.46 -0.59
N ASN A 120 -17.79 -1.00 -1.14
CA ASN A 120 -18.96 -1.39 -0.36
C ASN A 120 -18.75 -2.69 0.44
N ASN A 121 -17.83 -3.55 0.01
CA ASN A 121 -17.67 -4.89 0.56
C ASN A 121 -16.40 -5.04 1.41
N GLY A 122 -16.49 -5.75 2.53
CA GLY A 122 -15.33 -6.10 3.35
C GLY A 122 -14.94 -5.05 4.39
N VAL A 123 -13.80 -5.26 5.06
CA VAL A 123 -13.30 -4.39 6.13
C VAL A 123 -12.25 -3.40 5.62
N LYS A 124 -11.35 -3.86 4.75
CA LYS A 124 -10.31 -3.07 4.08
C LYS A 124 -10.93 -2.55 2.77
N ARG A 125 -11.33 -1.28 2.73
CA ARG A 125 -12.20 -0.76 1.67
C ARG A 125 -11.66 0.50 0.99
N LEU A 126 -10.61 1.10 1.55
CA LEU A 126 -10.07 2.37 1.06
C LEU A 126 -9.32 2.15 -0.26
N VAL A 127 -9.67 2.95 -1.25
CA VAL A 127 -8.92 3.20 -2.48
C VAL A 127 -8.50 4.65 -2.46
N MET A 128 -7.21 4.92 -2.59
CA MET A 128 -6.66 6.26 -2.72
C MET A 128 -6.27 6.49 -4.17
N LYS A 129 -6.74 7.57 -4.78
CA LYS A 129 -6.29 8.06 -6.09
C LYS A 129 -5.37 9.24 -5.89
N LEU A 130 -4.23 9.24 -6.55
CA LEU A 130 -3.30 10.34 -6.66
C LEU A 130 -3.07 10.62 -8.14
N GLU A 131 -3.40 11.82 -8.58
CA GLU A 131 -3.18 12.26 -9.95
C GLU A 131 -1.98 13.22 -10.02
N LEU A 132 -1.00 12.84 -10.82
CA LEU A 132 0.18 13.61 -11.15
C LEU A 132 0.04 14.16 -12.59
N ASN A 133 1.02 14.90 -13.10
CA ASN A 133 0.96 15.48 -14.44
C ASN A 133 0.88 14.42 -15.55
N ASP A 134 1.56 13.31 -15.37
CA ASP A 134 1.81 12.27 -16.38
C ASP A 134 1.41 10.86 -15.92
N LEU A 135 0.85 10.72 -14.72
CA LEU A 135 0.57 9.42 -14.10
C LEU A 135 -0.57 9.51 -13.09
N THR A 136 -1.46 8.54 -13.11
CA THR A 136 -2.42 8.32 -12.01
C THR A 136 -2.04 7.08 -11.21
N VAL A 137 -2.00 7.19 -9.89
CA VAL A 137 -1.69 6.09 -8.96
C VAL A 137 -2.91 5.77 -8.12
N TYR A 138 -3.32 4.50 -8.12
CA TYR A 138 -4.30 3.95 -7.20
C TYR A 138 -3.60 3.09 -6.15
N LEU A 139 -3.79 3.42 -4.87
CA LEU A 139 -3.29 2.62 -3.74
C LEU A 139 -4.45 1.89 -3.07
N VAL A 140 -4.35 0.58 -2.96
CA VAL A 140 -5.41 -0.28 -2.43
C VAL A 140 -4.91 -1.18 -1.30
N HIS A 141 -5.83 -1.54 -0.39
CA HIS A 141 -5.62 -2.61 0.57
C HIS A 141 -6.91 -3.43 0.64
N LEU A 142 -6.91 -4.61 -0.03
CA LEU A 142 -8.12 -5.40 -0.22
C LEU A 142 -8.36 -6.40 0.91
N SER A 143 -9.60 -6.88 0.99
CA SER A 143 -10.07 -7.81 2.02
C SER A 143 -9.37 -9.18 1.98
N LEU A 144 -9.18 -9.78 3.17
CA LEU A 144 -8.66 -11.14 3.32
C LEU A 144 -9.64 -12.22 2.79
N LYS A 145 -10.96 -11.95 2.86
CA LYS A 145 -11.98 -12.89 2.40
C LYS A 145 -12.10 -12.85 0.88
N PHE A 146 -11.92 -13.99 0.21
CA PHE A 146 -11.98 -14.13 -1.25
C PHE A 146 -13.24 -13.50 -1.86
N ARG A 147 -14.45 -13.84 -1.34
CA ARG A 147 -15.70 -13.30 -1.90
C ARG A 147 -15.82 -11.79 -1.81
N HIS A 148 -15.32 -11.16 -0.72
CA HIS A 148 -15.30 -9.71 -0.60
C HIS A 148 -14.32 -9.10 -1.59
N ARG A 149 -13.12 -9.69 -1.70
CA ARG A 149 -12.07 -9.23 -2.61
C ARG A 149 -12.51 -9.25 -4.07
N GLN A 150 -13.21 -10.33 -4.52
CA GLN A 150 -13.74 -10.37 -5.89
C GLN A 150 -14.74 -9.24 -6.16
N LYS A 151 -15.63 -8.93 -5.22
CA LYS A 151 -16.54 -7.79 -5.34
C LYS A 151 -15.79 -6.45 -5.33
N GLN A 152 -14.77 -6.33 -4.48
CA GLN A 152 -13.91 -5.15 -4.43
C GLN A 152 -13.15 -4.91 -5.74
N LEU A 153 -12.68 -5.97 -6.40
CA LEU A 153 -12.03 -5.87 -7.72
C LEU A 153 -12.99 -5.38 -8.80
N LEU A 154 -14.27 -5.81 -8.76
CA LEU A 154 -15.29 -5.31 -9.67
C LEU A 154 -15.59 -3.82 -9.45
N GLU A 155 -15.73 -3.39 -8.18
CA GLU A 155 -15.95 -1.99 -7.84
C GLU A 155 -14.71 -1.13 -8.21
N LEU A 156 -13.51 -1.62 -7.95
CA LEU A 156 -12.25 -0.97 -8.33
C LEU A 156 -12.14 -0.82 -9.85
N SER A 157 -12.58 -1.82 -10.61
CA SER A 157 -12.64 -1.78 -12.06
C SER A 157 -13.50 -0.62 -12.56
N GLN A 158 -14.66 -0.37 -11.94
CA GLN A 158 -15.54 0.74 -12.28
C GLN A 158 -14.91 2.13 -11.99
N ILE A 159 -14.09 2.20 -10.93
CA ILE A 159 -13.37 3.45 -10.58
C ILE A 159 -12.27 3.73 -11.62
N ILE A 160 -11.48 2.72 -11.96
CA ILE A 160 -10.29 2.87 -12.82
C ILE A 160 -10.68 3.13 -14.27
N GLN A 161 -11.76 2.54 -14.77
CA GLN A 161 -12.19 2.70 -16.17
C GLN A 161 -12.48 4.16 -16.57
N GLN A 162 -12.67 5.06 -15.60
CA GLN A 162 -12.90 6.49 -15.85
C GLN A 162 -11.59 7.26 -16.01
N THR A 163 -10.44 6.64 -15.74
CA THR A 163 -9.12 7.27 -15.80
C THR A 163 -8.54 7.13 -17.21
N ARG A 164 -7.96 8.21 -17.71
CA ARG A 164 -7.25 8.23 -19.01
C ARG A 164 -5.75 8.36 -18.76
N GLY A 165 -4.96 7.79 -19.69
CA GLY A 165 -3.50 7.85 -19.66
C GLY A 165 -2.86 6.79 -18.74
N PRO A 166 -1.58 6.95 -18.43
CA PRO A 166 -0.82 5.98 -17.65
C PRO A 166 -1.35 5.79 -16.23
N VAL A 167 -1.57 4.53 -15.83
CA VAL A 167 -2.10 4.17 -14.52
C VAL A 167 -1.21 3.13 -13.84
N ILE A 168 -0.93 3.36 -12.56
CA ILE A 168 -0.43 2.34 -11.63
C ILE A 168 -1.54 1.99 -10.63
N VAL A 169 -1.80 0.70 -10.44
CA VAL A 169 -2.65 0.17 -9.36
C VAL A 169 -1.76 -0.66 -8.45
N ALA A 170 -1.46 -0.13 -7.27
CA ALA A 170 -0.54 -0.76 -6.34
C ALA A 170 -1.18 -1.00 -4.97
N GLY A 171 -0.69 -1.99 -4.22
CA GLY A 171 -1.16 -2.23 -2.87
C GLY A 171 -1.06 -3.69 -2.43
N ASP A 172 -1.61 -3.94 -1.24
CA ASP A 172 -1.81 -5.28 -0.71
C ASP A 172 -3.16 -5.82 -1.17
N PHE A 173 -3.09 -6.65 -2.20
CA PHE A 173 -4.28 -7.27 -2.82
C PHE A 173 -4.78 -8.49 -2.02
N ASN A 174 -4.00 -9.02 -1.09
CA ASN A 174 -4.38 -10.16 -0.24
C ASN A 174 -4.85 -11.41 -1.03
N VAL A 175 -4.27 -11.67 -2.21
CA VAL A 175 -4.66 -12.77 -3.11
C VAL A 175 -4.11 -14.12 -2.64
N PHE A 176 -4.62 -14.61 -1.52
CA PHE A 176 -4.16 -15.86 -0.90
C PHE A 176 -4.35 -17.11 -1.76
N LYS A 177 -5.26 -17.08 -2.76
CA LYS A 177 -5.44 -18.16 -3.74
C LYS A 177 -4.51 -18.02 -4.94
N GLY A 178 -3.62 -17.02 -4.92
CA GLY A 178 -2.61 -16.76 -5.94
C GLY A 178 -3.06 -15.77 -7.01
N HIS A 179 -2.13 -15.46 -7.89
CA HIS A 179 -2.24 -14.43 -8.93
C HIS A 179 -3.49 -14.57 -9.84
N ARG A 180 -3.97 -15.79 -10.04
CA ARG A 180 -5.19 -16.06 -10.82
C ARG A 180 -6.43 -15.26 -10.37
N GLU A 181 -6.46 -14.82 -9.11
CA GLU A 181 -7.54 -13.97 -8.61
C GLU A 181 -7.63 -12.62 -9.33
N LEU A 182 -6.53 -12.17 -9.95
CA LEU A 182 -6.41 -10.86 -10.62
C LEU A 182 -6.59 -10.93 -12.14
N TYR A 183 -6.65 -12.12 -12.76
CA TYR A 183 -6.65 -12.25 -14.22
C TYR A 183 -7.76 -11.45 -14.91
N ALA A 184 -9.00 -11.57 -14.42
CA ALA A 184 -10.14 -10.84 -14.99
C ALA A 184 -9.97 -9.32 -14.84
N PHE A 185 -9.50 -8.86 -13.70
CA PHE A 185 -9.23 -7.45 -13.42
C PHE A 185 -8.12 -6.90 -14.32
N GLN A 186 -7.01 -7.63 -14.45
CA GLN A 186 -5.90 -7.25 -15.33
C GLN A 186 -6.32 -7.21 -16.79
N ALA A 187 -7.05 -8.23 -17.26
CA ALA A 187 -7.52 -8.29 -18.64
C ALA A 187 -8.49 -7.15 -18.98
N ALA A 188 -9.39 -6.79 -18.05
CA ALA A 188 -10.38 -5.72 -18.26
C ALA A 188 -9.72 -4.33 -18.47
N HIS A 189 -8.50 -4.13 -17.95
CA HIS A 189 -7.81 -2.83 -18.00
C HIS A 189 -6.45 -2.88 -18.71
N GLY A 190 -6.11 -4.01 -19.34
CA GLY A 190 -4.78 -4.19 -19.97
C GLY A 190 -3.61 -4.10 -19.00
N LEU A 191 -3.81 -4.41 -17.71
CA LEU A 191 -2.78 -4.22 -16.69
C LEU A 191 -1.74 -5.35 -16.71
N SER A 192 -0.48 -4.98 -16.73
CA SER A 192 0.66 -5.85 -16.52
C SER A 192 1.16 -5.79 -15.09
N ASN A 193 1.74 -6.90 -14.60
CA ASN A 193 2.37 -6.95 -13.28
C ASN A 193 3.85 -6.59 -13.41
N ALA A 194 4.31 -5.52 -12.75
CA ALA A 194 5.72 -5.14 -12.73
C ALA A 194 6.63 -6.26 -12.18
N ASN A 195 6.10 -7.09 -11.28
CA ASN A 195 6.75 -8.30 -10.77
C ASN A 195 6.57 -9.48 -11.75
N GLY A 196 7.20 -9.43 -12.91
CA GLY A 196 7.10 -10.47 -13.94
C GLY A 196 7.58 -11.86 -13.50
N HIS A 197 8.44 -11.94 -12.49
CA HIS A 197 8.95 -13.20 -11.94
C HIS A 197 8.11 -13.77 -10.78
N GLY A 198 7.07 -13.06 -10.33
CA GLY A 198 6.21 -13.52 -9.24
C GLY A 198 6.94 -13.63 -7.89
N LEU A 199 7.94 -12.78 -7.65
CA LEU A 199 8.71 -12.79 -6.40
C LEU A 199 7.77 -12.57 -5.20
N PRO A 200 7.85 -13.41 -4.16
CA PRO A 200 6.94 -13.32 -3.03
C PRO A 200 7.25 -12.12 -2.12
N SER A 201 6.20 -11.54 -1.52
CA SER A 201 6.30 -10.40 -0.60
C SER A 201 5.96 -10.74 0.86
N HIS A 202 5.36 -11.90 1.12
CA HIS A 202 4.86 -12.29 2.46
C HIS A 202 5.04 -13.78 2.74
N PRO A 203 5.31 -14.20 3.99
CA PRO A 203 5.75 -13.36 5.13
C PRO A 203 7.23 -12.96 4.99
N SER A 204 7.63 -11.80 5.49
CA SER A 204 8.98 -11.25 5.30
C SER A 204 10.13 -12.14 5.77
N ARG A 205 9.90 -12.99 6.79
CA ARG A 205 10.93 -13.93 7.30
C ARG A 205 11.28 -15.06 6.34
N ALA A 206 10.30 -15.52 5.57
CA ALA A 206 10.45 -16.57 4.55
C ALA A 206 9.36 -16.37 3.50
N PRO A 207 9.57 -15.46 2.54
CA PRO A 207 8.56 -15.11 1.56
C PRO A 207 8.11 -16.31 0.72
N ARG A 208 6.80 -16.52 0.62
CA ARG A 208 6.19 -17.65 -0.08
C ARG A 208 4.99 -17.25 -0.93
N ARG A 209 4.43 -16.04 -0.71
CA ARG A 209 3.24 -15.55 -1.40
C ARG A 209 3.48 -14.13 -1.90
N GLN A 210 3.07 -13.87 -3.12
CA GLN A 210 2.94 -12.51 -3.62
C GLN A 210 1.56 -12.02 -3.19
N LEU A 211 1.49 -11.11 -2.21
CA LEU A 211 0.25 -10.46 -1.76
C LEU A 211 0.21 -9.00 -2.20
N ASP A 212 1.38 -8.40 -2.36
CA ASP A 212 1.58 -7.02 -2.80
C ASP A 212 1.85 -6.99 -4.30
N TYR A 213 1.24 -6.04 -4.99
CA TYR A 213 1.33 -5.89 -6.45
C TYR A 213 1.54 -4.44 -6.84
N ILE A 214 2.28 -4.25 -7.92
CA ILE A 214 2.36 -3.01 -8.71
C ILE A 214 1.91 -3.40 -10.11
N LEU A 215 0.65 -3.07 -10.41
CA LEU A 215 0.05 -3.31 -11.72
C LEU A 215 0.09 -2.00 -12.50
N HIS A 216 0.32 -2.04 -13.81
CA HIS A 216 0.41 -0.84 -14.62
C HIS A 216 -0.17 -1.04 -16.03
N THR A 217 -0.60 0.06 -16.64
CA THR A 217 -1.07 0.10 -18.03
C THR A 217 0.10 -0.01 -19.02
N PRO A 218 -0.17 -0.32 -20.30
CA PRO A 218 0.87 -0.56 -21.33
C PRO A 218 1.79 0.64 -21.61
N GLU A 219 1.36 1.86 -21.33
CA GLU A 219 2.17 3.08 -21.50
C GLU A 219 3.33 3.15 -20.51
N ILE A 220 3.30 2.33 -19.47
CA ILE A 220 4.36 2.25 -18.48
C ILE A 220 5.24 1.04 -18.78
N GLN A 221 6.54 1.29 -18.91
CA GLN A 221 7.53 0.25 -19.10
C GLN A 221 8.37 0.06 -17.83
N THR A 222 8.28 -1.11 -17.21
CA THR A 222 9.13 -1.48 -16.08
C THR A 222 10.56 -1.66 -16.59
N THR A 223 11.52 -0.91 -16.03
CA THR A 223 12.94 -0.99 -16.38
C THR A 223 13.74 -1.82 -15.38
N ALA A 224 13.34 -1.84 -14.11
CA ALA A 224 13.88 -2.72 -13.09
C ALA A 224 12.83 -3.02 -12.02
N PHE A 225 12.88 -4.22 -11.42
CA PHE A 225 12.02 -4.61 -10.32
C PHE A 225 12.82 -5.38 -9.27
N GLN A 226 12.64 -5.04 -8.02
CA GLN A 226 13.31 -5.73 -6.90
C GLN A 226 12.39 -5.86 -5.69
N VAL A 227 12.65 -6.89 -4.90
CA VAL A 227 12.02 -7.18 -3.62
C VAL A 227 13.12 -7.21 -2.56
N PRO A 228 13.45 -6.07 -1.93
CA PRO A 228 14.53 -5.98 -0.94
C PRO A 228 14.29 -6.89 0.26
N ASP A 229 15.29 -7.68 0.66
CA ASP A 229 15.21 -8.58 1.82
C ASP A 229 15.39 -7.81 3.14
N VAL A 230 14.42 -6.96 3.46
CA VAL A 230 14.34 -6.25 4.75
C VAL A 230 13.22 -6.81 5.61
N LYS A 231 13.43 -6.78 6.93
CA LYS A 231 12.55 -7.47 7.89
C LYS A 231 11.99 -6.52 8.96
N PHE A 232 11.55 -5.34 8.51
CA PHE A 232 10.95 -4.34 9.38
C PHE A 232 9.43 -4.46 9.51
N SER A 233 8.79 -5.30 8.69
CA SER A 233 7.36 -5.59 8.69
C SER A 233 7.15 -7.08 8.39
N ASP A 234 5.93 -7.59 8.50
CA ASP A 234 5.56 -8.93 8.05
C ASP A 234 5.46 -9.06 6.53
N HIS A 235 5.47 -7.94 5.79
CA HIS A 235 5.70 -7.88 4.35
C HIS A 235 7.13 -7.41 4.05
N VAL A 236 7.66 -7.71 2.87
CA VAL A 236 8.84 -7.06 2.28
C VAL A 236 8.39 -6.01 1.26
N PRO A 237 9.16 -4.92 1.07
CA PRO A 237 8.80 -3.88 0.11
C PRO A 237 8.97 -4.35 -1.33
N LEU A 238 8.23 -3.72 -2.24
CA LEU A 238 8.42 -3.81 -3.68
C LEU A 238 8.99 -2.50 -4.20
N VAL A 239 9.99 -2.56 -5.07
CA VAL A 239 10.57 -1.38 -5.72
C VAL A 239 10.56 -1.61 -7.23
N CYS A 240 9.94 -0.67 -7.94
CA CYS A 240 9.79 -0.70 -9.38
C CYS A 240 10.37 0.57 -10.01
N ASP A 241 11.37 0.43 -10.84
CA ASP A 241 11.84 1.49 -11.73
C ASP A 241 11.10 1.40 -13.06
N PHE A 242 10.63 2.53 -13.57
CA PHE A 242 9.83 2.56 -14.78
C PHE A 242 9.98 3.87 -15.56
N THR A 243 9.64 3.80 -16.85
CA THR A 243 9.47 4.96 -17.75
C THR A 243 8.04 4.99 -18.26
N ILE A 244 7.59 6.18 -18.64
CA ILE A 244 6.30 6.36 -19.32
C ILE A 244 6.63 6.65 -20.79
N ALA A 245 6.01 5.89 -21.70
CA ALA A 245 6.11 6.17 -23.12
C ALA A 245 5.44 7.53 -23.39
N GLY A 246 6.19 8.40 -24.06
CA GLY A 246 5.70 9.72 -24.51
C GLY A 246 4.80 9.61 -25.72
#